data_4aa61b90f2ad3c5e4b8005d864ffe438
#
_entry.id   4aa61b90f2ad3c5e4b8005d864ffe438
#
_cell.length_a   1.000
_cell.length_b   1.000
_cell.length_c   1.000
_cell.angle_alpha   90.00
_cell.angle_beta   90.00
_cell.angle_gamma   90.00
#
_symmetry.space_group_name_H-M   'P 1'
#
loop_
_entity.id
_entity.type
_entity.pdbx_description
1 polymer ?
#
loop_
_entity_poly.entity_id
_entity_poly.type
_entity_poly.pdbx_seq_one_letter_code
_entity_poly.pdbx_strand_id
1 'polypeptide(L)'
;MRSIVCVCLLALVLSSCALSAHPTEPWPTDTSAPAIPGALGVNIHFTDPKPGELSMLAAAGFRWVRMDFVWQSTEAQKGYYDFSAYDRLLGALDEHHLRPLFILDYTNKLYDGDHAPFTSEGRQAFANWAAAAVKRYRGRGIVWELYNEPNTGFWTPAPNVSDYVKLALETSKAIHQVAPDEELIGPGVWGFDFPFLEECLRAGLLNYWTAVSVHPYRKGEPESVVDDYARLRRLIQKYAPNKSVPLISSEWGYSSASFNVGEEKQASLLARQILINQSQGIALSIWYDWRDDGRNANEIEHHFGTVFAPAYNDREPLYDPKPAYRATQTLTKFLTNCVFGERITGPQLGGDDYVLAFRCNGATKLVAWSTSWSGGGVCAR
;
A
#
# COMPACT_ATOMS: atom_id res chain seq x y z
N MET A 1 -56.05 -53.59 10.30
CA MET A 1 -54.91 -53.08 9.52
C MET A 1 -54.80 -51.61 9.76
N ARG A 2 -53.83 -51.18 10.56
CA ARG A 2 -53.54 -49.75 10.79
C ARG A 2 -52.21 -49.41 10.08
N SER A 3 -52.29 -48.57 9.06
CA SER A 3 -51.11 -48.06 8.33
C SER A 3 -50.45 -46.96 9.16
N ILE A 4 -49.19 -47.17 9.52
CA ILE A 4 -48.33 -46.17 10.15
C ILE A 4 -47.63 -45.40 9.01
N VAL A 5 -47.93 -44.10 8.90
CA VAL A 5 -47.21 -43.18 8.00
C VAL A 5 -46.05 -42.62 8.78
N CYS A 6 -44.83 -42.95 8.35
CA CYS A 6 -43.59 -42.40 8.90
C CYS A 6 -43.27 -41.13 8.15
N VAL A 7 -43.35 -39.95 8.82
CA VAL A 7 -42.91 -38.66 8.26
C VAL A 7 -41.46 -38.45 8.67
N CYS A 8 -40.53 -38.59 7.72
CA CYS A 8 -39.14 -38.17 7.91
C CYS A 8 -39.02 -36.64 7.77
N LEU A 9 -38.82 -35.95 8.89
CA LEU A 9 -38.36 -34.55 8.85
C LEU A 9 -36.88 -34.50 8.51
N LEU A 10 -36.56 -34.05 7.31
CA LEU A 10 -35.20 -33.67 6.95
C LEU A 10 -34.93 -32.28 7.53
N ALA A 11 -34.14 -32.19 8.59
CA ALA A 11 -33.60 -30.96 9.11
C ALA A 11 -32.41 -30.52 8.21
N LEU A 12 -32.64 -29.54 7.33
CA LEU A 12 -31.56 -28.84 6.63
C LEU A 12 -30.84 -27.98 7.66
N VAL A 13 -29.67 -28.43 8.11
CA VAL A 13 -28.72 -27.59 8.83
C VAL A 13 -28.05 -26.69 7.81
N LEU A 14 -28.54 -25.47 7.63
CA LEU A 14 -27.83 -24.39 6.96
C LEU A 14 -26.66 -23.99 7.87
N SER A 15 -25.49 -24.56 7.61
CA SER A 15 -24.23 -24.09 8.20
C SER A 15 -23.90 -22.74 7.58
N SER A 16 -24.33 -21.67 8.24
CA SER A 16 -23.82 -20.33 7.93
C SER A 16 -22.35 -20.32 8.35
N CYS A 17 -21.43 -20.49 7.41
CA CYS A 17 -20.04 -20.08 7.61
C CYS A 17 -20.05 -18.56 7.87
N ALA A 18 -20.16 -18.16 9.11
CA ALA A 18 -19.76 -16.84 9.53
C ALA A 18 -18.25 -16.76 9.33
N LEU A 19 -17.82 -16.11 8.27
CA LEU A 19 -16.45 -15.66 8.11
C LEU A 19 -16.12 -14.86 9.38
N SER A 20 -15.29 -15.41 10.25
CA SER A 20 -14.81 -14.73 11.44
C SER A 20 -14.01 -13.52 10.97
N ALA A 21 -14.58 -12.33 11.14
CA ALA A 21 -13.83 -11.10 10.98
C ALA A 21 -12.68 -11.13 12.00
N HIS A 22 -11.45 -11.21 11.51
CA HIS A 22 -10.30 -11.02 12.39
C HIS A 22 -10.39 -9.60 12.95
N PRO A 23 -10.06 -9.37 14.24
CA PRO A 23 -9.98 -8.02 14.77
C PRO A 23 -8.86 -7.30 14.00
N THR A 24 -9.25 -6.50 13.03
CA THR A 24 -8.34 -5.60 12.33
C THR A 24 -7.96 -4.51 13.32
N GLU A 25 -6.65 -4.29 13.51
CA GLU A 25 -6.22 -3.08 14.21
C GLU A 25 -6.89 -1.87 13.55
N PRO A 26 -7.41 -0.92 14.33
CA PRO A 26 -8.09 0.23 13.76
C PRO A 26 -7.14 1.01 12.85
N TRP A 27 -7.68 1.52 11.77
CA TRP A 27 -6.95 2.42 10.88
C TRP A 27 -6.45 3.64 11.68
N PRO A 28 -5.20 4.09 11.49
CA PRO A 28 -4.70 5.27 12.19
C PRO A 28 -5.57 6.50 11.89
N THR A 29 -6.17 7.06 12.92
CA THR A 29 -6.99 8.28 12.82
C THR A 29 -6.20 9.54 13.13
N ASP A 30 -4.94 9.39 13.51
CA ASP A 30 -4.01 10.47 13.82
C ASP A 30 -2.78 10.45 12.92
N THR A 31 -1.85 11.36 13.12
CA THR A 31 -0.62 11.49 12.35
C THR A 31 0.55 10.70 12.93
N SER A 32 0.30 9.73 13.79
CA SER A 32 1.31 8.82 14.32
C SER A 32 1.44 7.56 13.46
N ALA A 33 2.67 7.08 13.28
CA ALA A 33 2.86 5.78 12.65
C ALA A 33 2.47 4.66 13.63
N PRO A 34 1.77 3.62 13.16
CA PRO A 34 1.52 2.42 13.97
C PRO A 34 2.82 1.75 14.40
N ALA A 35 2.74 0.91 15.44
CA ALA A 35 3.87 0.11 15.86
C ALA A 35 4.38 -0.79 14.72
N ILE A 36 5.70 -0.96 14.63
CA ILE A 36 6.31 -1.91 13.68
C ILE A 36 5.96 -3.34 14.12
N PRO A 37 5.54 -4.23 13.19
CA PRO A 37 5.49 -4.08 11.73
C PRO A 37 4.15 -3.62 11.16
N GLY A 38 3.19 -3.20 11.96
CA GLY A 38 1.81 -2.89 11.56
C GLY A 38 1.69 -1.83 10.45
N ALA A 39 2.70 -0.96 10.30
CA ALA A 39 2.76 0.10 9.29
C ALA A 39 3.50 -0.31 8.00
N LEU A 40 3.86 -1.59 7.80
CA LEU A 40 4.73 -2.00 6.71
C LEU A 40 4.02 -2.90 5.71
N GLY A 41 4.19 -2.58 4.44
CA GLY A 41 3.68 -3.37 3.33
C GLY A 41 4.64 -3.43 2.16
N VAL A 42 4.23 -4.20 1.16
CA VAL A 42 4.98 -4.41 -0.08
C VAL A 42 4.03 -4.51 -1.27
N ASN A 43 4.43 -3.98 -2.42
CA ASN A 43 3.67 -4.14 -3.66
C ASN A 43 3.78 -5.57 -4.17
N ILE A 44 2.68 -6.11 -4.70
CA ILE A 44 2.63 -7.42 -5.36
C ILE A 44 1.96 -7.27 -6.72
N HIS A 45 2.24 -8.19 -7.65
CA HIS A 45 1.69 -8.19 -9.01
C HIS A 45 1.00 -9.52 -9.36
N PHE A 46 0.29 -10.12 -8.41
CA PHE A 46 -0.41 -11.38 -8.61
C PHE A 46 -1.69 -11.46 -7.77
N THR A 47 -2.71 -12.10 -8.32
CA THR A 47 -3.92 -12.50 -7.58
C THR A 47 -3.90 -13.98 -7.20
N ASP A 48 -2.93 -14.75 -7.71
CA ASP A 48 -2.77 -16.18 -7.49
C ASP A 48 -1.36 -16.46 -6.93
N PRO A 49 -1.18 -16.39 -5.59
CA PRO A 49 0.11 -16.58 -4.96
C PRO A 49 0.61 -18.03 -5.13
N LYS A 50 1.90 -18.19 -5.38
CA LYS A 50 2.53 -19.50 -5.39
C LYS A 50 2.57 -20.11 -3.99
N PRO A 51 2.58 -21.46 -3.86
CA PRO A 51 2.75 -22.11 -2.56
C PRO A 51 3.98 -21.59 -1.81
N GLY A 52 3.80 -21.15 -0.55
CA GLY A 52 4.87 -20.59 0.29
C GLY A 52 5.15 -19.09 0.08
N GLU A 53 4.64 -18.47 -0.97
CA GLU A 53 4.94 -17.06 -1.30
C GLU A 53 4.48 -16.09 -0.22
N LEU A 54 3.23 -16.17 0.21
CA LEU A 54 2.68 -15.31 1.26
C LEU A 54 3.30 -15.59 2.63
N SER A 55 3.66 -16.86 2.92
CA SER A 55 4.39 -17.22 4.14
C SER A 55 5.75 -16.53 4.18
N MET A 56 6.48 -16.51 3.05
CA MET A 56 7.78 -15.88 2.95
C MET A 56 7.66 -14.35 3.09
N LEU A 57 6.63 -13.74 2.47
CA LEU A 57 6.33 -12.32 2.58
C LEU A 57 6.01 -11.92 4.04
N ALA A 58 5.14 -12.67 4.72
CA ALA A 58 4.82 -12.44 6.13
C ALA A 58 6.04 -12.63 7.05
N ALA A 59 6.93 -13.59 6.74
CA ALA A 59 8.16 -13.86 7.49
C ALA A 59 9.20 -12.73 7.33
N ALA A 60 9.17 -11.93 6.26
CA ALA A 60 9.95 -10.71 6.13
C ALA A 60 9.47 -9.62 7.11
N GLY A 61 8.25 -9.74 7.62
CA GLY A 61 7.63 -8.79 8.55
C GLY A 61 6.63 -7.86 7.90
N PHE A 62 6.32 -8.02 6.61
CA PHE A 62 5.23 -7.26 6.00
C PHE A 62 3.87 -7.67 6.58
N ARG A 63 2.96 -6.71 6.69
CA ARG A 63 1.59 -6.88 7.17
C ARG A 63 0.56 -6.40 6.16
N TRP A 64 1.03 -5.70 5.13
CA TRP A 64 0.19 -5.18 4.05
C TRP A 64 0.75 -5.61 2.71
N VAL A 65 -0.15 -5.81 1.77
CA VAL A 65 0.17 -5.92 0.34
C VAL A 65 -0.57 -4.83 -0.41
N ARG A 66 0.09 -4.21 -1.38
CA ARG A 66 -0.56 -3.28 -2.32
C ARG A 66 -0.66 -3.98 -3.67
N MET A 67 -1.84 -3.91 -4.31
CA MET A 67 -2.14 -4.61 -5.54
C MET A 67 -3.18 -3.85 -6.35
N ASP A 68 -2.99 -3.82 -7.67
CA ASP A 68 -4.00 -3.30 -8.60
C ASP A 68 -5.30 -4.10 -8.49
N PHE A 69 -6.43 -3.41 -8.35
CA PHE A 69 -7.76 -3.96 -8.52
C PHE A 69 -8.26 -3.53 -9.91
N VAL A 70 -7.86 -4.31 -10.92
CA VAL A 70 -7.93 -3.91 -12.32
C VAL A 70 -9.36 -3.91 -12.86
N TRP A 71 -9.85 -2.75 -13.28
CA TRP A 71 -11.21 -2.59 -13.81
C TRP A 71 -11.48 -3.50 -15.01
N GLN A 72 -10.61 -3.48 -16.04
CA GLN A 72 -10.79 -4.28 -17.24
C GLN A 72 -10.83 -5.79 -16.97
N SER A 73 -10.06 -6.27 -15.98
CA SER A 73 -10.02 -7.69 -15.63
C SER A 73 -11.28 -8.17 -14.93
N THR A 74 -11.95 -7.27 -14.24
CA THR A 74 -13.13 -7.56 -13.42
C THR A 74 -14.45 -7.16 -14.07
N GLU A 75 -14.43 -6.37 -15.16
CA GLU A 75 -15.60 -6.04 -15.98
C GLU A 75 -15.31 -6.30 -17.46
N ALA A 76 -15.44 -7.57 -17.88
CA ALA A 76 -15.29 -7.98 -19.26
C ALA A 76 -16.54 -7.69 -20.12
N GLN A 77 -17.69 -7.46 -19.49
CA GLN A 77 -18.97 -7.07 -20.10
C GLN A 77 -19.60 -5.95 -19.28
N LYS A 78 -20.12 -4.93 -19.95
CA LYS A 78 -20.71 -3.74 -19.29
C LYS A 78 -21.70 -4.13 -18.19
N GLY A 79 -21.41 -3.70 -16.96
CA GLY A 79 -22.25 -3.91 -15.79
C GLY A 79 -22.20 -5.32 -15.18
N TYR A 80 -21.36 -6.22 -15.68
CA TYR A 80 -21.15 -7.54 -15.12
C TYR A 80 -19.75 -7.63 -14.52
N TYR A 81 -19.68 -7.80 -13.19
CA TYR A 81 -18.43 -7.80 -12.43
C TYR A 81 -18.06 -9.20 -11.94
N ASP A 82 -16.88 -9.69 -12.30
CA ASP A 82 -16.28 -10.92 -11.78
C ASP A 82 -15.10 -10.59 -10.87
N PHE A 83 -15.31 -10.69 -9.56
CA PHE A 83 -14.28 -10.46 -8.54
C PHE A 83 -13.65 -11.75 -8.02
N SER A 84 -13.87 -12.89 -8.66
CA SER A 84 -13.46 -14.20 -8.15
C SER A 84 -11.96 -14.35 -7.91
N ALA A 85 -11.11 -13.68 -8.72
CA ALA A 85 -9.67 -13.69 -8.51
C ALA A 85 -9.27 -13.00 -7.20
N TYR A 86 -9.92 -11.87 -6.88
CA TYR A 86 -9.69 -11.13 -5.63
C TYR A 86 -10.33 -11.82 -4.42
N ASP A 87 -11.43 -12.57 -4.61
CA ASP A 87 -11.98 -13.44 -3.54
C ASP A 87 -10.94 -14.47 -3.09
N ARG A 88 -10.26 -15.12 -4.05
CA ARG A 88 -9.21 -16.10 -3.75
C ARG A 88 -7.99 -15.44 -3.09
N LEU A 89 -7.54 -14.31 -3.64
CA LEU A 89 -6.42 -13.57 -3.05
C LEU A 89 -6.72 -13.17 -1.60
N LEU A 90 -7.90 -12.61 -1.33
CA LEU A 90 -8.31 -12.23 0.02
C LEU A 90 -8.34 -13.41 0.98
N GLY A 91 -8.84 -14.58 0.53
CA GLY A 91 -8.79 -15.80 1.33
C GLY A 91 -7.36 -16.19 1.70
N ALA A 92 -6.45 -16.16 0.73
CA ALA A 92 -5.05 -16.48 0.95
C ALA A 92 -4.34 -15.44 1.86
N LEU A 93 -4.65 -14.15 1.72
CA LEU A 93 -4.11 -13.09 2.58
C LEU A 93 -4.57 -13.26 4.04
N ASP A 94 -5.84 -13.59 4.27
CA ASP A 94 -6.39 -13.84 5.62
C ASP A 94 -5.64 -14.98 6.32
N GLU A 95 -5.32 -16.07 5.63
CA GLU A 95 -4.57 -17.20 6.18
C GLU A 95 -3.18 -16.81 6.68
N HIS A 96 -2.61 -15.74 6.14
CA HIS A 96 -1.28 -15.23 6.49
C HIS A 96 -1.32 -13.93 7.31
N HIS A 97 -2.51 -13.48 7.75
CA HIS A 97 -2.71 -12.22 8.48
C HIS A 97 -2.14 -11.01 7.75
N LEU A 98 -2.30 -10.98 6.43
CA LEU A 98 -1.93 -9.88 5.56
C LEU A 98 -3.17 -9.06 5.20
N ARG A 99 -3.02 -7.75 5.18
CA ARG A 99 -4.09 -6.81 4.82
C ARG A 99 -3.84 -6.23 3.42
N PRO A 100 -4.86 -6.08 2.60
CA PRO A 100 -4.69 -5.47 1.30
C PRO A 100 -4.91 -3.95 1.33
N LEU A 101 -4.08 -3.24 0.55
CA LEU A 101 -4.37 -1.96 -0.05
C LEU A 101 -4.62 -2.24 -1.53
N PHE A 102 -5.87 -2.09 -1.98
CA PHE A 102 -6.23 -2.27 -3.38
C PHE A 102 -6.36 -0.94 -4.10
N ILE A 103 -5.79 -0.88 -5.30
CA ILE A 103 -5.84 0.29 -6.16
C ILE A 103 -7.00 0.12 -7.12
N LEU A 104 -7.98 1.01 -7.07
CA LEU A 104 -9.08 1.03 -8.05
C LEU A 104 -8.57 1.69 -9.35
N ASP A 105 -8.23 0.90 -10.35
CA ASP A 105 -7.58 1.31 -11.61
C ASP A 105 -7.83 0.30 -12.74
N TYR A 106 -7.45 0.52 -13.89
CA TYR A 106 -6.99 1.63 -14.69
C TYR A 106 -8.08 2.04 -15.70
N THR A 107 -7.87 1.64 -16.99
CA THR A 107 -8.81 1.82 -18.10
C THR A 107 -9.69 0.59 -18.27
N ASN A 108 -10.76 0.72 -19.06
CA ASN A 108 -11.51 -0.43 -19.55
C ASN A 108 -11.92 -0.15 -21.00
N LYS A 109 -11.51 -1.03 -21.92
CA LYS A 109 -11.77 -0.91 -23.36
C LYS A 109 -13.27 -0.83 -23.74
N LEU A 110 -14.17 -1.16 -22.82
CA LEU A 110 -15.60 -1.01 -23.01
C LEU A 110 -16.04 0.47 -22.94
N TYR A 111 -15.18 1.36 -22.42
CA TYR A 111 -15.47 2.75 -22.17
C TYR A 111 -14.30 3.63 -22.62
N ASP A 112 -14.62 4.86 -23.06
CA ASP A 112 -13.67 5.93 -23.39
C ASP A 112 -12.54 5.53 -24.35
N GLY A 113 -12.73 4.46 -25.17
CA GLY A 113 -11.75 4.01 -26.16
C GLY A 113 -10.45 3.48 -25.53
N ASP A 114 -10.52 2.86 -24.36
CA ASP A 114 -9.40 2.38 -23.56
C ASP A 114 -8.49 3.51 -23.00
N HIS A 115 -9.08 4.69 -22.82
CA HIS A 115 -8.44 5.79 -22.08
C HIS A 115 -8.92 5.85 -20.63
N ALA A 116 -8.25 6.65 -19.82
CA ALA A 116 -8.71 6.95 -18.47
C ALA A 116 -10.16 7.48 -18.50
N PRO A 117 -10.99 7.21 -17.48
CA PRO A 117 -12.41 7.57 -17.50
C PRO A 117 -12.63 9.09 -17.48
N PHE A 118 -12.72 9.72 -18.65
CA PHE A 118 -12.88 11.17 -18.78
C PHE A 118 -14.29 11.62 -19.21
N THR A 119 -15.06 10.75 -19.90
CA THR A 119 -16.46 11.06 -20.24
C THR A 119 -17.39 10.84 -19.05
N SER A 120 -18.58 11.39 -19.09
CA SER A 120 -19.60 11.12 -18.05
C SER A 120 -19.99 9.65 -18.00
N GLU A 121 -20.06 8.95 -19.15
CA GLU A 121 -20.35 7.51 -19.21
C GLU A 121 -19.22 6.72 -18.55
N GLY A 122 -17.96 6.98 -18.93
CA GLY A 122 -16.80 6.28 -18.38
C GLY A 122 -16.64 6.48 -16.88
N ARG A 123 -16.77 7.73 -16.39
CA ARG A 123 -16.71 8.02 -14.95
C ARG A 123 -17.81 7.34 -14.15
N GLN A 124 -19.04 7.37 -14.67
CA GLN A 124 -20.18 6.70 -14.00
C GLN A 124 -19.99 5.19 -13.97
N ALA A 125 -19.49 4.59 -15.06
CA ALA A 125 -19.22 3.16 -15.12
C ALA A 125 -18.12 2.76 -14.12
N PHE A 126 -17.01 3.50 -14.08
CA PHE A 126 -15.94 3.30 -13.10
C PHE A 126 -16.45 3.45 -11.65
N ALA A 127 -17.23 4.48 -11.37
CA ALA A 127 -17.80 4.72 -10.05
C ALA A 127 -18.75 3.58 -9.62
N ASN A 128 -19.57 3.06 -10.53
CA ASN A 128 -20.46 1.93 -10.27
C ASN A 128 -19.69 0.64 -9.98
N TRP A 129 -18.65 0.36 -10.77
CA TRP A 129 -17.75 -0.78 -10.57
C TRP A 129 -17.03 -0.69 -9.24
N ALA A 130 -16.41 0.44 -8.93
CA ALA A 130 -15.69 0.67 -7.68
C ALA A 130 -16.63 0.53 -6.46
N ALA A 131 -17.84 1.12 -6.53
CA ALA A 131 -18.84 0.98 -5.48
C ALA A 131 -19.28 -0.48 -5.29
N ALA A 132 -19.43 -1.25 -6.38
CA ALA A 132 -19.77 -2.68 -6.31
C ALA A 132 -18.65 -3.50 -5.64
N ALA A 133 -17.38 -3.22 -5.98
CA ALA A 133 -16.22 -3.86 -5.36
C ALA A 133 -16.16 -3.56 -3.86
N VAL A 134 -16.17 -2.28 -3.48
CA VAL A 134 -16.10 -1.85 -2.07
C VAL A 134 -17.27 -2.39 -1.25
N LYS A 135 -18.48 -2.37 -1.80
CA LYS A 135 -19.68 -2.96 -1.15
C LYS A 135 -19.52 -4.46 -0.91
N ARG A 136 -18.97 -5.21 -1.90
CA ARG A 136 -18.74 -6.66 -1.77
C ARG A 136 -17.81 -6.99 -0.61
N TYR A 137 -16.76 -6.22 -0.47
CA TYR A 137 -15.69 -6.48 0.51
C TYR A 137 -15.80 -5.66 1.79
N ARG A 138 -16.93 -5.01 2.01
CA ARG A 138 -17.15 -4.19 3.20
C ARG A 138 -16.84 -4.95 4.50
N GLY A 139 -16.12 -4.32 5.41
CA GLY A 139 -15.74 -4.89 6.71
C GLY A 139 -14.55 -5.88 6.64
N ARG A 140 -13.88 -6.00 5.48
CA ARG A 140 -12.71 -6.88 5.31
C ARG A 140 -11.39 -6.19 5.67
N GLY A 141 -11.42 -4.93 6.12
CA GLY A 141 -10.23 -4.16 6.50
C GLY A 141 -9.34 -3.77 5.34
N ILE A 142 -9.91 -3.63 4.15
CA ILE A 142 -9.22 -3.18 2.94
C ILE A 142 -9.05 -1.68 2.99
N VAL A 143 -7.90 -1.19 2.50
CA VAL A 143 -7.72 0.22 2.13
C VAL A 143 -7.85 0.32 0.62
N TRP A 144 -8.72 1.22 0.15
CA TRP A 144 -8.97 1.45 -1.26
C TRP A 144 -8.24 2.70 -1.72
N GLU A 145 -7.30 2.59 -2.65
CA GLU A 145 -6.61 3.73 -3.25
C GLU A 145 -7.25 4.08 -4.59
N LEU A 146 -7.55 5.36 -4.79
CA LEU A 146 -8.23 5.79 -6.00
C LEU A 146 -7.23 6.15 -7.09
N TYR A 147 -7.05 5.26 -8.03
CA TYR A 147 -6.16 5.31 -9.17
C TYR A 147 -4.67 5.21 -8.79
N ASN A 148 -3.84 4.86 -9.78
CA ASN A 148 -2.39 4.80 -9.65
C ASN A 148 -1.75 5.90 -10.50
N GLU A 149 -1.00 6.77 -9.87
CA GLU A 149 -0.19 7.82 -10.51
C GLU A 149 -0.92 8.60 -11.62
N PRO A 150 -2.09 9.20 -11.35
CA PRO A 150 -2.87 9.90 -12.36
C PRO A 150 -2.19 11.15 -12.94
N ASN A 151 -1.05 11.54 -12.37
CA ASN A 151 -0.19 12.62 -12.84
C ASN A 151 0.92 12.15 -13.79
N THR A 152 0.88 10.90 -14.22
CA THR A 152 1.85 10.29 -15.16
C THR A 152 1.16 9.69 -16.39
N GLY A 153 1.91 8.93 -17.21
CA GLY A 153 1.37 8.21 -18.36
C GLY A 153 0.36 7.10 -18.05
N PHE A 154 0.15 6.76 -16.78
CA PHE A 154 -0.94 5.86 -16.38
C PHE A 154 -2.32 6.49 -16.57
N TRP A 155 -2.42 7.80 -16.58
CA TRP A 155 -3.62 8.52 -17.03
C TRP A 155 -3.53 8.79 -18.53
N THR A 156 -4.16 7.95 -19.32
CA THR A 156 -4.15 8.03 -20.79
C THR A 156 -5.27 8.92 -21.33
N PRO A 157 -5.08 9.62 -22.48
CA PRO A 157 -3.85 9.65 -23.28
C PRO A 157 -2.74 10.57 -22.71
N ALA A 158 -3.06 11.41 -21.74
CA ALA A 158 -2.14 12.29 -21.05
C ALA A 158 -2.71 12.74 -19.69
N PRO A 159 -1.88 12.99 -18.68
CA PRO A 159 -2.31 13.45 -17.35
C PRO A 159 -3.24 14.65 -17.44
N ASN A 160 -4.36 14.60 -16.71
CA ASN A 160 -5.35 15.66 -16.64
C ASN A 160 -5.97 15.73 -15.26
N VAL A 161 -5.50 16.64 -14.42
CA VAL A 161 -5.99 16.79 -13.04
C VAL A 161 -7.48 17.12 -12.97
N SER A 162 -8.02 17.91 -13.91
CA SER A 162 -9.45 18.26 -13.90
C SER A 162 -10.33 17.04 -14.14
N ASP A 163 -9.94 16.15 -15.05
CA ASP A 163 -10.72 14.95 -15.33
C ASP A 163 -10.53 13.89 -14.23
N TYR A 164 -9.31 13.78 -13.66
CA TYR A 164 -9.09 12.96 -12.47
C TYR A 164 -9.96 13.42 -11.29
N VAL A 165 -10.03 14.72 -11.00
CA VAL A 165 -10.85 15.26 -9.91
C VAL A 165 -12.33 14.94 -10.10
N LYS A 166 -12.84 15.02 -11.34
CA LYS A 166 -14.24 14.63 -11.64
C LYS A 166 -14.48 13.15 -11.37
N LEU A 167 -13.58 12.29 -11.86
CA LEU A 167 -13.62 10.84 -11.59
C LEU A 167 -13.59 10.57 -10.08
N ALA A 168 -12.63 11.19 -9.38
CA ALA A 168 -12.43 10.99 -7.96
C ALA A 168 -13.65 11.40 -7.14
N LEU A 169 -14.30 12.52 -7.46
CA LEU A 169 -15.52 12.96 -6.79
C LEU A 169 -16.70 12.03 -7.05
N GLU A 170 -16.92 11.62 -8.31
CA GLU A 170 -18.01 10.70 -8.68
C GLU A 170 -17.83 9.34 -7.98
N THR A 171 -16.63 8.78 -8.05
CA THR A 171 -16.30 7.48 -7.43
C THR A 171 -16.39 7.54 -5.90
N SER A 172 -15.80 8.57 -5.28
CA SER A 172 -15.83 8.72 -3.82
C SER A 172 -17.26 8.86 -3.29
N LYS A 173 -18.13 9.60 -4.00
CA LYS A 173 -19.55 9.71 -3.64
C LYS A 173 -20.29 8.37 -3.75
N ALA A 174 -20.04 7.63 -4.84
CA ALA A 174 -20.67 6.32 -5.05
C ALA A 174 -20.25 5.30 -3.98
N ILE A 175 -18.97 5.26 -3.63
CA ILE A 175 -18.44 4.42 -2.56
C ILE A 175 -19.06 4.82 -1.21
N HIS A 176 -19.04 6.10 -0.87
CA HIS A 176 -19.57 6.59 0.41
C HIS A 176 -21.05 6.29 0.59
N GLN A 177 -21.86 6.28 -0.49
CA GLN A 177 -23.27 5.91 -0.43
C GLN A 177 -23.52 4.44 -0.04
N VAL A 178 -22.62 3.53 -0.41
CA VAL A 178 -22.78 2.07 -0.18
C VAL A 178 -21.96 1.54 0.97
N ALA A 179 -20.86 2.22 1.29
CA ALA A 179 -19.89 1.79 2.30
C ALA A 179 -19.17 3.00 2.95
N PRO A 180 -19.89 3.83 3.73
CA PRO A 180 -19.36 5.08 4.30
C PRO A 180 -18.23 4.85 5.33
N ASP A 181 -18.11 3.63 5.84
CA ASP A 181 -17.15 3.26 6.89
C ASP A 181 -15.86 2.63 6.32
N GLU A 182 -15.76 2.50 4.99
CA GLU A 182 -14.58 1.93 4.36
C GLU A 182 -13.50 2.98 4.11
N GLU A 183 -12.23 2.53 4.22
CA GLU A 183 -11.07 3.39 4.07
C GLU A 183 -10.80 3.67 2.58
N LEU A 184 -11.05 4.89 2.15
CA LEU A 184 -10.73 5.39 0.81
C LEU A 184 -9.64 6.43 0.89
N ILE A 185 -8.60 6.26 0.08
CA ILE A 185 -7.45 7.16 0.04
C ILE A 185 -7.13 7.62 -1.39
N GLY A 186 -6.31 8.61 -1.51
CA GLY A 186 -5.77 9.09 -2.79
C GLY A 186 -4.87 10.32 -2.61
N PRO A 187 -4.34 10.86 -3.70
CA PRO A 187 -4.52 10.42 -5.10
C PRO A 187 -3.45 9.44 -5.62
N GLY A 188 -2.53 8.93 -4.79
CA GLY A 188 -1.46 8.03 -5.25
C GLY A 188 -0.57 8.64 -6.34
N VAL A 189 -0.19 9.92 -6.21
CA VAL A 189 0.60 10.61 -7.22
C VAL A 189 2.07 10.22 -7.18
N TRP A 190 2.69 10.10 -8.36
CA TRP A 190 4.13 10.00 -8.47
C TRP A 190 4.81 11.27 -7.95
N GLY A 191 5.74 11.09 -7.02
CA GLY A 191 6.43 12.19 -6.34
C GLY A 191 5.50 13.00 -5.41
N PHE A 192 5.78 14.29 -5.35
CA PHE A 192 4.97 15.29 -4.66
C PHE A 192 4.51 16.35 -5.66
N ASP A 193 3.63 15.98 -6.57
CA ASP A 193 3.02 16.94 -7.49
C ASP A 193 2.07 17.87 -6.72
N PHE A 194 2.64 18.90 -6.10
CA PHE A 194 1.88 19.84 -5.28
C PHE A 194 0.75 20.56 -6.03
N PRO A 195 0.90 20.96 -7.30
CA PRO A 195 -0.22 21.48 -8.08
C PRO A 195 -1.37 20.47 -8.21
N PHE A 196 -1.07 19.22 -8.53
CA PHE A 196 -2.07 18.17 -8.64
C PHE A 196 -2.75 17.89 -7.30
N LEU A 197 -1.95 17.73 -6.24
CA LEU A 197 -2.44 17.55 -4.87
C LEU A 197 -3.36 18.70 -4.44
N GLU A 198 -2.96 19.96 -4.71
CA GLU A 198 -3.75 21.12 -4.34
C GLU A 198 -5.12 21.16 -5.06
N GLU A 199 -5.20 20.79 -6.33
CA GLU A 199 -6.47 20.70 -7.05
C GLU A 199 -7.41 19.64 -6.42
N CYS A 200 -6.88 18.48 -6.04
CA CYS A 200 -7.65 17.45 -5.34
C CYS A 200 -8.21 17.96 -4.00
N LEU A 201 -7.37 18.62 -3.21
CA LEU A 201 -7.78 19.13 -1.90
C LEU A 201 -8.77 20.29 -2.03
N ARG A 202 -8.58 21.18 -2.99
CA ARG A 202 -9.50 22.30 -3.30
C ARG A 202 -10.88 21.80 -3.73
N ALA A 203 -10.93 20.69 -4.46
CA ALA A 203 -12.18 20.06 -4.88
C ALA A 203 -12.96 19.40 -3.74
N GLY A 204 -12.38 19.34 -2.52
CA GLY A 204 -13.05 18.80 -1.34
C GLY A 204 -12.98 17.29 -1.21
N LEU A 205 -12.02 16.62 -1.87
CA LEU A 205 -11.86 15.16 -1.78
C LEU A 205 -11.58 14.67 -0.35
N LEU A 206 -11.02 15.52 0.53
CA LEU A 206 -10.88 15.22 1.97
C LEU A 206 -12.22 15.04 2.73
N ASN A 207 -13.36 15.31 2.11
CA ASN A 207 -14.65 14.93 2.68
C ASN A 207 -14.94 13.43 2.57
N TYR A 208 -14.21 12.74 1.69
CA TYR A 208 -14.37 11.32 1.40
C TYR A 208 -13.12 10.52 1.71
N TRP A 209 -11.93 11.12 1.52
CA TRP A 209 -10.67 10.43 1.77
C TRP A 209 -10.31 10.45 3.26
N THR A 210 -9.90 9.28 3.74
CA THR A 210 -9.47 9.08 5.13
C THR A 210 -7.97 9.32 5.31
N ALA A 211 -7.19 9.30 4.22
CA ALA A 211 -5.78 9.69 4.19
C ALA A 211 -5.39 10.25 2.82
N VAL A 212 -4.23 10.92 2.77
CA VAL A 212 -3.60 11.35 1.52
C VAL A 212 -2.41 10.45 1.22
N SER A 213 -2.39 9.88 0.00
CA SER A 213 -1.33 8.98 -0.47
C SER A 213 -0.45 9.61 -1.54
N VAL A 214 0.84 9.30 -1.49
CA VAL A 214 1.87 9.73 -2.44
C VAL A 214 2.88 8.62 -2.65
N HIS A 215 3.58 8.65 -3.81
CA HIS A 215 4.70 7.78 -4.15
C HIS A 215 5.99 8.59 -4.10
N PRO A 216 6.71 8.68 -2.95
CA PRO A 216 7.78 9.65 -2.74
C PRO A 216 9.09 9.31 -3.45
N TYR A 217 9.04 8.74 -4.65
CA TYR A 217 10.23 8.39 -5.43
C TYR A 217 11.21 9.57 -5.57
N ARG A 218 12.47 9.28 -5.39
CA ARG A 218 13.56 10.25 -5.46
C ARG A 218 14.89 9.60 -5.82
N LYS A 219 15.77 10.37 -6.47
CA LYS A 219 17.11 9.91 -6.83
C LYS A 219 18.08 9.93 -5.65
N GLY A 220 17.78 10.72 -4.64
CA GLY A 220 18.62 10.93 -3.46
C GLY A 220 18.28 9.98 -2.30
N GLU A 221 18.91 10.28 -1.18
CA GLU A 221 18.74 9.55 0.07
C GLU A 221 17.30 9.73 0.62
N PRO A 222 16.71 8.71 1.27
CA PRO A 222 15.32 8.75 1.73
C PRO A 222 15.04 9.89 2.72
N GLU A 223 16.02 10.34 3.47
CA GLU A 223 15.89 11.40 4.45
C GLU A 223 15.47 12.75 3.85
N SER A 224 15.75 12.97 2.58
CA SER A 224 15.35 14.19 1.86
C SER A 224 13.82 14.35 1.70
N VAL A 225 13.03 13.33 2.05
CA VAL A 225 11.55 13.37 1.99
C VAL A 225 10.91 14.25 3.08
N VAL A 226 11.63 14.54 4.16
CA VAL A 226 11.08 15.18 5.37
C VAL A 226 10.42 16.53 5.05
N ASP A 227 11.07 17.37 4.26
CA ASP A 227 10.55 18.69 3.90
C ASP A 227 9.32 18.59 2.99
N ASP A 228 9.27 17.59 2.11
CA ASP A 228 8.11 17.34 1.24
C ASP A 228 6.90 16.90 2.06
N TYR A 229 7.06 16.00 3.02
CA TYR A 229 5.99 15.64 3.94
C TYR A 229 5.52 16.83 4.78
N ALA A 230 6.45 17.63 5.29
CA ALA A 230 6.09 18.85 6.03
C ALA A 230 5.31 19.84 5.15
N ARG A 231 5.69 20.01 3.89
CA ARG A 231 4.97 20.84 2.93
C ARG A 231 3.59 20.29 2.63
N LEU A 232 3.45 18.97 2.43
CA LEU A 232 2.16 18.33 2.18
C LEU A 232 1.21 18.49 3.38
N ARG A 233 1.70 18.33 4.62
CA ARG A 233 0.89 18.57 5.82
C ARG A 233 0.38 20.02 5.90
N ARG A 234 1.22 21.00 5.57
CA ARG A 234 0.78 22.40 5.50
C ARG A 234 -0.30 22.63 4.46
N LEU A 235 -0.18 21.95 3.29
CA LEU A 235 -1.18 22.01 2.25
C LEU A 235 -2.51 21.40 2.70
N ILE A 236 -2.48 20.23 3.34
CA ILE A 236 -3.67 19.57 3.92
C ILE A 236 -4.32 20.46 4.96
N GLN A 237 -3.52 21.03 5.87
CA GLN A 237 -4.02 21.93 6.92
C GLN A 237 -4.73 23.18 6.36
N LYS A 238 -4.29 23.67 5.19
CA LYS A 238 -4.96 24.80 4.49
C LYS A 238 -6.39 24.46 4.09
N TYR A 239 -6.65 23.21 3.64
CA TYR A 239 -7.96 22.78 3.13
C TYR A 239 -8.81 22.00 4.15
N ALA A 240 -8.20 21.49 5.20
CA ALA A 240 -8.86 20.75 6.28
C ALA A 240 -8.31 21.13 7.67
N PRO A 241 -8.47 22.41 8.10
CA PRO A 241 -7.82 22.92 9.32
C PRO A 241 -8.23 22.21 10.61
N ASN A 242 -9.38 21.55 10.62
CA ASN A 242 -9.95 20.88 11.79
C ASN A 242 -9.90 19.35 11.70
N LYS A 243 -9.17 18.80 10.70
CA LYS A 243 -9.01 17.35 10.53
C LYS A 243 -7.56 16.93 10.72
N SER A 244 -7.35 15.86 11.46
CA SER A 244 -6.11 15.08 11.38
C SER A 244 -6.23 14.14 10.20
N VAL A 245 -5.41 14.35 9.16
CA VAL A 245 -5.41 13.53 7.94
C VAL A 245 -4.07 12.81 7.85
N PRO A 246 -4.04 11.48 8.00
CA PRO A 246 -2.83 10.68 7.87
C PRO A 246 -2.20 10.81 6.48
N LEU A 247 -0.88 10.62 6.41
CA LEU A 247 -0.15 10.47 5.16
C LEU A 247 0.24 9.01 4.97
N ILE A 248 0.20 8.57 3.71
CA ILE A 248 0.59 7.24 3.30
C ILE A 248 1.66 7.36 2.21
N SER A 249 2.75 6.64 2.38
CA SER A 249 3.69 6.32 1.31
C SER A 249 3.20 5.01 0.67
N SER A 250 2.27 5.13 -0.28
CA SER A 250 1.59 3.96 -0.83
C SER A 250 2.43 3.21 -1.85
N GLU A 251 3.51 3.82 -2.34
CA GLU A 251 4.51 3.16 -3.15
C GLU A 251 5.83 3.93 -3.08
N TRP A 252 6.94 3.23 -2.81
CA TRP A 252 8.28 3.82 -2.88
C TRP A 252 9.35 2.73 -2.80
N GLY A 253 10.26 2.72 -3.75
CA GLY A 253 11.35 1.77 -3.81
C GLY A 253 12.63 2.35 -4.43
N TYR A 254 13.68 1.55 -4.40
CA TYR A 254 14.95 1.81 -5.05
C TYR A 254 15.39 0.54 -5.79
N SER A 255 15.57 0.65 -7.11
CA SER A 255 16.07 -0.46 -7.90
C SER A 255 17.57 -0.68 -7.66
N SER A 256 17.98 -1.93 -7.45
CA SER A 256 19.39 -2.28 -7.33
C SER A 256 20.17 -2.13 -8.64
N ALA A 257 19.49 -2.08 -9.79
CA ALA A 257 20.08 -1.79 -11.10
C ALA A 257 20.30 -0.28 -11.35
N SER A 258 19.74 0.60 -10.53
CA SER A 258 19.99 2.04 -10.64
C SER A 258 21.47 2.35 -10.40
N PHE A 259 21.95 3.40 -11.10
CA PHE A 259 23.37 3.78 -11.04
C PHE A 259 23.86 3.95 -9.58
N ASN A 260 24.95 3.25 -9.24
CA ASN A 260 25.57 3.23 -7.91
C ASN A 260 24.67 2.74 -6.76
N VAL A 261 23.60 1.98 -7.02
CA VAL A 261 22.80 1.37 -5.95
C VAL A 261 23.34 -0.03 -5.61
N GLY A 262 23.10 -1.04 -6.40
CA GLY A 262 23.43 -2.42 -6.05
C GLY A 262 22.60 -2.96 -4.88
N GLU A 263 22.70 -4.26 -4.62
CA GLU A 263 21.84 -4.97 -3.64
C GLU A 263 22.02 -4.50 -2.20
N GLU A 264 23.26 -4.28 -1.77
CA GLU A 264 23.56 -3.86 -0.37
C GLU A 264 23.06 -2.43 -0.09
N LYS A 265 23.21 -1.52 -1.06
CA LYS A 265 22.72 -0.17 -0.89
C LYS A 265 21.18 -0.13 -0.98
N GLN A 266 20.57 -0.95 -1.84
CA GLN A 266 19.10 -1.12 -1.87
C GLN A 266 18.58 -1.51 -0.47
N ALA A 267 19.20 -2.48 0.18
CA ALA A 267 18.85 -2.91 1.53
C ALA A 267 18.97 -1.80 2.58
N SER A 268 20.06 -1.02 2.51
CA SER A 268 20.27 0.14 3.38
C SER A 268 19.21 1.22 3.14
N LEU A 269 18.92 1.55 1.88
CA LEU A 269 17.90 2.53 1.50
C LEU A 269 16.51 2.11 1.95
N LEU A 270 16.15 0.82 1.82
CA LEU A 270 14.90 0.26 2.32
C LEU A 270 14.76 0.44 3.83
N ALA A 271 15.76 0.04 4.59
CA ALA A 271 15.72 0.18 6.05
C ALA A 271 15.60 1.63 6.49
N ARG A 272 16.34 2.54 5.87
CA ARG A 272 16.30 3.97 6.15
C ARG A 272 14.99 4.62 5.73
N GLN A 273 14.42 4.21 4.59
CA GLN A 273 13.09 4.63 4.14
C GLN A 273 12.01 4.29 5.18
N ILE A 274 11.99 3.05 5.67
CA ILE A 274 11.05 2.63 6.72
C ILE A 274 11.23 3.49 7.97
N LEU A 275 12.46 3.66 8.44
CA LEU A 275 12.79 4.42 9.65
C LEU A 275 12.41 5.90 9.53
N ILE A 276 12.68 6.52 8.39
CA ILE A 276 12.28 7.91 8.13
C ILE A 276 10.77 8.04 8.09
N ASN A 277 10.06 7.16 7.38
CA ASN A 277 8.60 7.18 7.35
C ASN A 277 8.01 7.02 8.76
N GLN A 278 8.54 6.12 9.58
CA GLN A 278 8.15 5.99 10.99
C GLN A 278 8.40 7.28 11.77
N SER A 279 9.55 7.92 11.60
CA SER A 279 9.89 9.18 12.27
C SER A 279 9.02 10.36 11.83
N GLN A 280 8.47 10.27 10.64
CA GLN A 280 7.55 11.27 10.09
C GLN A 280 6.07 10.93 10.36
N GLY A 281 5.75 9.89 11.12
CA GLY A 281 4.37 9.53 11.41
C GLY A 281 3.59 9.12 10.15
N ILE A 282 4.24 8.45 9.21
CA ILE A 282 3.56 7.91 8.02
C ILE A 282 2.77 6.67 8.43
N ALA A 283 1.47 6.71 8.20
CA ALA A 283 0.53 5.70 8.69
C ALA A 283 0.74 4.31 8.05
N LEU A 284 1.18 4.28 6.80
CA LEU A 284 1.49 3.06 6.06
C LEU A 284 2.61 3.34 5.05
N SER A 285 3.61 2.44 5.03
CA SER A 285 4.74 2.47 4.10
C SER A 285 4.74 1.21 3.27
N ILE A 286 4.51 1.35 1.98
CA ILE A 286 4.58 0.26 1.01
C ILE A 286 5.90 0.35 0.26
N TRP A 287 6.69 -0.73 0.31
CA TRP A 287 7.89 -0.89 -0.50
C TRP A 287 7.51 -1.38 -1.91
N TYR A 288 8.06 -0.80 -2.94
CA TYR A 288 8.03 -1.30 -4.31
C TYR A 288 9.35 -2.00 -4.60
N ASP A 289 9.42 -3.37 -4.78
CA ASP A 289 8.27 -4.26 -4.69
C ASP A 289 8.66 -5.61 -4.01
N TRP A 290 7.80 -6.63 -4.11
CA TRP A 290 8.01 -7.91 -3.48
C TRP A 290 9.16 -8.69 -4.11
N ARG A 291 9.12 -8.88 -5.41
CA ARG A 291 10.09 -9.68 -6.16
C ARG A 291 10.58 -8.95 -7.40
N ASP A 292 11.81 -9.23 -7.78
CA ASP A 292 12.33 -8.77 -9.06
C ASP A 292 11.44 -9.27 -10.22
N ASP A 293 11.04 -8.38 -11.12
CA ASP A 293 10.17 -8.71 -12.25
C ASP A 293 10.88 -9.44 -13.39
N GLY A 294 12.20 -9.40 -13.39
CA GLY A 294 13.01 -10.04 -14.40
C GLY A 294 14.48 -10.13 -14.05
N ARG A 295 15.31 -10.48 -15.04
CA ARG A 295 16.74 -10.71 -14.90
C ARG A 295 17.59 -9.86 -15.82
N ASN A 296 16.98 -8.98 -16.61
CA ASN A 296 17.73 -8.09 -17.48
C ASN A 296 18.40 -6.99 -16.64
N ALA A 297 19.71 -7.09 -16.42
CA ALA A 297 20.49 -6.18 -15.60
C ALA A 297 20.45 -4.70 -16.09
N ASN A 298 20.00 -4.46 -17.31
CA ASN A 298 19.88 -3.11 -17.88
C ASN A 298 18.46 -2.53 -17.72
N GLU A 299 17.52 -3.31 -17.19
CA GLU A 299 16.13 -2.90 -16.99
C GLU A 299 15.91 -2.55 -15.53
N ILE A 300 15.74 -1.26 -15.24
CA ILE A 300 15.60 -0.75 -13.87
C ILE A 300 14.39 -1.38 -13.17
N GLU A 301 13.26 -1.52 -13.88
CA GLU A 301 12.01 -2.08 -13.32
C GLU A 301 12.17 -3.54 -12.87
N HIS A 302 13.13 -4.28 -13.44
CA HIS A 302 13.35 -5.67 -13.06
C HIS A 302 13.99 -5.87 -11.66
N HIS A 303 14.43 -4.81 -10.96
CA HIS A 303 15.34 -4.96 -9.82
C HIS A 303 14.90 -4.21 -8.56
N PHE A 304 13.62 -3.95 -8.41
CA PHE A 304 13.08 -3.33 -7.19
C PHE A 304 12.79 -4.33 -6.05
N GLY A 305 12.71 -5.61 -6.38
CA GLY A 305 12.28 -6.68 -5.48
C GLY A 305 13.07 -6.79 -4.18
N THR A 306 12.41 -7.31 -3.14
CA THR A 306 13.08 -7.77 -1.91
C THR A 306 13.64 -9.20 -2.06
N VAL A 307 13.16 -9.93 -3.05
CA VAL A 307 13.64 -11.27 -3.44
C VAL A 307 13.96 -11.28 -4.93
N PHE A 308 14.87 -12.15 -5.34
CA PHE A 308 15.23 -12.29 -6.75
C PHE A 308 14.07 -12.89 -7.55
N ALA A 309 14.01 -12.55 -8.85
CA ALA A 309 13.14 -13.23 -9.79
C ALA A 309 13.38 -14.74 -9.74
N PRO A 310 12.32 -15.58 -9.78
CA PRO A 310 12.47 -17.01 -9.61
C PRO A 310 13.38 -17.60 -10.70
N ALA A 311 14.38 -18.34 -10.26
CA ALA A 311 15.27 -19.07 -11.17
C ALA A 311 14.61 -20.38 -11.64
N TYR A 312 13.83 -20.99 -10.73
CA TYR A 312 13.21 -22.30 -10.89
C TYR A 312 11.87 -22.28 -10.17
N ASN A 313 10.92 -23.11 -10.61
CA ASN A 313 9.56 -23.11 -10.04
C ASN A 313 9.37 -24.06 -8.84
N ASP A 314 10.37 -24.92 -8.53
CA ASP A 314 10.18 -26.11 -7.68
C ASP A 314 11.21 -26.22 -6.55
N ARG A 315 11.72 -25.09 -6.02
CA ARG A 315 12.71 -25.15 -4.93
C ARG A 315 12.23 -24.49 -3.64
N GLU A 316 12.79 -24.91 -2.52
CA GLU A 316 12.63 -24.27 -1.22
C GLU A 316 13.95 -23.57 -0.77
N PRO A 317 13.90 -22.29 -0.35
CA PRO A 317 12.73 -21.39 -0.44
C PRO A 317 12.35 -21.07 -1.88
N LEU A 318 11.09 -20.70 -2.10
CA LEU A 318 10.54 -20.39 -3.43
C LEU A 318 11.36 -19.32 -4.17
N TYR A 319 11.82 -18.30 -3.44
CA TYR A 319 12.66 -17.23 -3.95
C TYR A 319 13.97 -17.13 -3.18
N ASP A 320 15.03 -16.68 -3.85
CA ASP A 320 16.27 -16.29 -3.18
C ASP A 320 16.09 -14.93 -2.50
N PRO A 321 16.30 -14.84 -1.17
CA PRO A 321 16.24 -13.57 -0.47
C PRO A 321 17.37 -12.65 -0.89
N LYS A 322 17.05 -11.41 -1.27
CA LYS A 322 18.03 -10.33 -1.44
C LYS A 322 18.47 -9.76 -0.08
N PRO A 323 19.56 -8.99 -0.01
CA PRO A 323 19.90 -8.21 1.17
C PRO A 323 18.73 -7.36 1.69
N ALA A 324 17.90 -6.81 0.81
CA ALA A 324 16.70 -6.05 1.14
C ALA A 324 15.68 -6.86 1.96
N TYR A 325 15.42 -8.13 1.61
CA TYR A 325 14.56 -9.02 2.39
C TYR A 325 15.11 -9.23 3.82
N ARG A 326 16.41 -9.50 3.92
CA ARG A 326 17.07 -9.74 5.22
C ARG A 326 17.10 -8.49 6.08
N ALA A 327 17.29 -7.32 5.48
CA ALA A 327 17.21 -6.03 6.16
C ALA A 327 15.83 -5.78 6.74
N THR A 328 14.76 -6.01 5.96
CA THR A 328 13.37 -5.90 6.43
C THR A 328 13.09 -6.85 7.58
N GLN A 329 13.47 -8.13 7.44
CA GLN A 329 13.27 -9.14 8.48
C GLN A 329 14.02 -8.78 9.78
N THR A 330 15.25 -8.29 9.68
CA THR A 330 16.04 -7.86 10.83
C THR A 330 15.42 -6.66 11.52
N LEU A 331 15.04 -5.64 10.73
CA LEU A 331 14.43 -4.41 11.23
C LEU A 331 13.11 -4.69 11.96
N THR A 332 12.22 -5.45 11.31
CA THR A 332 10.90 -5.76 11.87
C THR A 332 10.99 -6.63 13.12
N LYS A 333 11.90 -7.60 13.15
CA LYS A 333 12.17 -8.40 14.33
C LYS A 333 12.76 -7.57 15.46
N PHE A 334 13.72 -6.69 15.16
CA PHE A 334 14.34 -5.83 16.16
C PHE A 334 13.36 -4.81 16.74
N LEU A 335 12.54 -4.18 15.92
CA LEU A 335 11.59 -3.15 16.34
C LEU A 335 10.15 -3.66 16.54
N THR A 336 9.95 -4.97 16.69
CA THR A 336 8.61 -5.54 16.94
C THR A 336 7.93 -4.83 18.11
N ASN A 337 6.68 -4.39 17.89
CA ASN A 337 5.84 -3.67 18.87
C ASN A 337 6.49 -2.36 19.39
N CYS A 338 7.35 -1.76 18.59
CA CYS A 338 7.95 -0.48 18.91
C CYS A 338 7.29 0.64 18.09
N VAL A 339 7.09 1.78 18.73
CA VAL A 339 6.66 3.02 18.12
C VAL A 339 7.78 4.04 18.16
N PHE A 340 7.86 4.91 17.15
CA PHE A 340 8.82 6.01 17.15
C PHE A 340 8.58 6.91 18.36
N GLY A 341 9.66 7.27 19.03
CA GLY A 341 9.65 8.19 20.16
C GLY A 341 10.14 9.58 19.78
N GLU A 342 11.40 9.66 19.42
CA GLU A 342 12.06 10.93 19.08
C GLU A 342 13.32 10.72 18.21
N ARG A 343 13.75 11.76 17.50
CA ARG A 343 15.08 11.87 16.93
C ARG A 343 16.01 12.52 17.95
N ILE A 344 17.04 11.83 18.38
CA ILE A 344 18.05 12.35 19.28
C ILE A 344 18.95 13.30 18.49
N THR A 345 19.14 14.51 19.00
CA THR A 345 20.03 15.51 18.45
C THR A 345 21.01 15.98 19.54
N GLY A 346 22.16 16.47 19.17
CA GLY A 346 23.14 16.95 20.13
C GLY A 346 24.37 17.54 19.46
N PRO A 347 25.25 18.25 20.20
CA PRO A 347 26.39 18.96 19.63
C PRO A 347 27.46 18.06 19.03
N GLN A 348 27.38 16.74 19.31
CA GLN A 348 28.30 15.72 18.76
C GLN A 348 27.75 15.02 17.54
N LEU A 349 26.49 15.31 17.12
CA LEU A 349 25.84 14.72 15.96
C LEU A 349 25.81 15.76 14.84
N GLY A 350 26.29 15.38 13.66
CA GLY A 350 26.22 16.19 12.46
C GLY A 350 24.78 16.24 11.87
N GLY A 351 24.55 17.11 10.92
CA GLY A 351 23.28 17.16 10.19
C GLY A 351 22.94 15.87 9.44
N ASP A 352 24.00 15.15 9.05
CA ASP A 352 23.92 13.88 8.33
C ASP A 352 23.71 12.67 9.25
N ASP A 353 23.75 12.87 10.57
CA ASP A 353 23.60 11.80 11.55
C ASP A 353 22.14 11.67 12.00
N TYR A 354 21.69 10.44 11.99
CA TYR A 354 20.34 10.06 12.42
C TYR A 354 20.45 9.09 13.59
N VAL A 355 19.88 9.46 14.72
CA VAL A 355 19.71 8.59 15.89
C VAL A 355 18.24 8.65 16.29
N LEU A 356 17.52 7.55 16.07
CA LEU A 356 16.10 7.44 16.36
C LEU A 356 15.88 6.54 17.57
N ALA A 357 15.11 7.05 18.54
CA ALA A 357 14.67 6.29 19.69
C ALA A 357 13.25 5.74 19.46
N PHE A 358 13.10 4.45 19.71
CA PHE A 358 11.82 3.73 19.64
C PHE A 358 11.41 3.24 21.03
N ARG A 359 10.16 3.49 21.40
CA ARG A 359 9.58 2.96 22.64
C ARG A 359 8.98 1.58 22.34
N CYS A 360 9.44 0.57 23.08
CA CYS A 360 9.04 -0.82 22.95
C CYS A 360 8.70 -1.36 24.34
N ASN A 361 7.57 -1.95 24.57
CA ASN A 361 7.14 -2.68 25.77
C ASN A 361 8.09 -2.61 26.99
N GLY A 362 8.27 -1.43 27.56
CA GLY A 362 9.12 -1.21 28.74
C GLY A 362 10.63 -0.98 28.46
N ALA A 363 11.04 -0.91 27.19
CA ALA A 363 12.41 -0.62 26.79
C ALA A 363 12.47 0.47 25.73
N THR A 364 13.61 1.15 25.62
CA THR A 364 13.93 2.02 24.50
C THR A 364 15.00 1.35 23.64
N LYS A 365 14.76 1.31 22.33
CA LYS A 365 15.73 0.84 21.34
C LYS A 365 16.20 2.01 20.49
N LEU A 366 17.50 2.01 20.18
CA LEU A 366 18.11 3.04 19.35
C LEU A 366 18.50 2.44 18.01
N VAL A 367 18.26 3.22 16.96
CA VAL A 367 18.72 2.94 15.60
C VAL A 367 19.49 4.16 15.12
N ALA A 368 20.71 3.95 14.59
CA ALA A 368 21.57 5.04 14.17
C ALA A 368 22.19 4.77 12.79
N TRP A 369 22.34 5.82 12.00
CA TRP A 369 23.09 5.82 10.73
C TRP A 369 23.57 7.22 10.40
N SER A 370 24.47 7.31 9.40
CA SER A 370 24.90 8.60 8.84
C SER A 370 24.77 8.57 7.32
N THR A 371 24.29 9.67 6.72
CA THR A 371 24.21 9.81 5.27
C THR A 371 25.53 10.22 4.64
N SER A 372 26.47 10.73 5.43
CA SER A 372 27.83 11.10 5.00
C SER A 372 28.82 9.92 5.01
N TRP A 373 28.44 8.79 5.62
CA TRP A 373 29.31 7.64 5.74
C TRP A 373 29.18 6.71 4.53
N SER A 374 30.28 6.55 3.79
CA SER A 374 30.34 5.72 2.58
C SER A 374 30.10 4.21 2.81
N GLY A 375 30.12 3.76 4.07
CA GLY A 375 29.87 2.37 4.47
C GLY A 375 28.40 1.96 4.59
N GLY A 376 27.45 2.90 4.57
CA GLY A 376 26.02 2.67 4.40
C GLY A 376 25.30 1.77 5.42
N GLY A 377 25.92 1.45 6.55
CA GLY A 377 25.34 0.57 7.56
C GLY A 377 24.38 1.29 8.51
N VAL A 378 23.30 0.61 8.92
CA VAL A 378 22.43 1.01 10.03
C VAL A 378 22.85 0.21 11.25
N CYS A 379 23.25 0.88 12.33
CA CYS A 379 23.51 0.24 13.62
C CYS A 379 22.26 0.29 14.50
N ALA A 380 21.91 -0.86 15.09
CA ALA A 380 20.80 -0.98 16.02
C ALA A 380 21.28 -1.53 17.36
N ARG A 381 20.88 -0.93 18.49
CA ARG A 381 21.12 -1.39 19.86
C ARG A 381 19.86 -1.32 20.71
#